data_b3932ee366b60eb98948a52a843443e3
#
_entry.id   b3932ee366b60eb98948a52a843443e3
#
_cell.length_a   1.000
_cell.length_b   1.000
_cell.length_c   1.000
_cell.angle_alpha   90.00
_cell.angle_beta   90.00
_cell.angle_gamma   90.00
#
_symmetry.space_group_name_H-M   'P 1'
#
loop_
_entity.id
_entity.type
_entity.pdbx_description
1 polymer ?
#
loop_
_entity_poly.entity_id
_entity_poly.type
_entity_poly.pdbx_seq_one_letter_code
_entity_poly.pdbx_strand_id
1 'polypeptide(L)'
;CRHRRIGLARREWDAVIAVHLKGHVAPTRWAAAHWRERAKSGETVNASVINTASGAMLGNPGQTNYSAAKAGIAAMTLVEAVELGRYGVRANCLAPLARTRLTLQTPGVGDLVGPPADESFDLFHPGNVSPLVAYLATADCPFTGGVFHVGGNEVGLYSGWSLSEERILTAAGRFSLADLVDRAPALLN
;
A
#
# COMPACT_ATOMS: atom_id res chain seq x y z
N CYS A 1 -5.24 2.10 30.41
CA CYS A 1 -5.33 2.41 28.95
C CYS A 1 -5.77 3.86 28.78
N ARG A 2 -4.85 4.77 28.49
CA ARG A 2 -5.25 6.13 28.07
C ARG A 2 -5.78 6.00 26.64
N HIS A 3 -7.06 6.23 26.47
CA HIS A 3 -7.69 6.37 25.16
C HIS A 3 -6.93 7.45 24.38
N ARG A 4 -6.13 7.05 23.39
CA ARG A 4 -5.58 7.99 22.43
C ARG A 4 -6.78 8.47 21.61
N ARG A 5 -7.24 9.67 21.93
CA ARG A 5 -8.26 10.39 21.14
C ARG A 5 -7.71 10.54 19.72
N ILE A 6 -8.60 10.56 18.72
CA ILE A 6 -8.33 11.09 17.37
C ILE A 6 -8.03 12.59 17.53
N GLY A 7 -6.86 12.90 18.07
CA GLY A 7 -6.42 14.25 18.39
C GLY A 7 -5.07 14.53 17.80
N LEU A 8 -4.89 14.13 16.49
CA LEU A 8 -3.74 14.53 15.71
C LEU A 8 -3.79 16.04 15.50
N ALA A 9 -2.77 16.75 15.95
CA ALA A 9 -2.61 18.15 15.59
C ALA A 9 -2.48 18.24 14.05
N ARG A 10 -3.07 19.27 13.45
CA ARG A 10 -2.99 19.52 12.00
C ARG A 10 -1.56 19.37 11.46
N ARG A 11 -0.60 19.93 12.20
CA ARG A 11 0.83 19.85 11.85
C ARG A 11 1.35 18.42 11.75
N GLU A 12 0.92 17.52 12.64
CA GLU A 12 1.32 16.11 12.62
C GLU A 12 0.69 15.35 11.44
N TRP A 13 -0.56 15.68 11.13
CA TRP A 13 -1.22 15.18 9.94
C TRP A 13 -0.48 15.60 8.68
N ASP A 14 -0.28 16.90 8.50
CA ASP A 14 0.35 17.47 7.31
C ASP A 14 1.77 16.94 7.10
N ALA A 15 2.55 16.78 8.17
CA ALA A 15 3.91 16.23 8.10
C ALA A 15 3.93 14.79 7.60
N VAL A 16 3.03 13.93 8.09
CA VAL A 16 2.95 12.53 7.66
C VAL A 16 2.50 12.42 6.20
N ILE A 17 1.48 13.18 5.79
CA ILE A 17 1.03 13.21 4.39
C ILE A 17 2.14 13.74 3.47
N ALA A 18 2.85 14.77 3.87
CA ALA A 18 3.94 15.35 3.08
C ALA A 18 5.07 14.36 2.86
N VAL A 19 5.51 13.66 3.92
CA VAL A 19 6.62 12.69 3.82
C VAL A 19 6.21 11.43 3.09
N HIS A 20 5.10 10.82 3.48
CA HIS A 20 4.73 9.51 2.96
C HIS A 20 4.01 9.59 1.61
N LEU A 21 2.90 10.31 1.50
CA LEU A 21 2.11 10.32 0.27
C LEU A 21 2.73 11.25 -0.79
N LYS A 22 2.91 12.52 -0.46
CA LYS A 22 3.48 13.50 -1.39
C LYS A 22 4.92 13.16 -1.76
N GLY A 23 5.68 12.54 -0.84
CA GLY A 23 7.04 12.08 -1.08
C GLY A 23 7.13 10.98 -2.15
N HIS A 24 6.07 10.19 -2.39
CA HIS A 24 5.99 9.23 -3.50
C HIS A 24 5.57 9.92 -4.81
N VAL A 25 4.60 10.85 -4.74
CA VAL A 25 4.12 11.59 -5.92
C VAL A 25 5.23 12.40 -6.58
N ALA A 26 6.08 13.05 -5.79
CA ALA A 26 7.08 13.98 -6.30
C ALA A 26 8.10 13.33 -7.25
N PRO A 27 8.81 12.24 -6.89
CA PRO A 27 9.74 11.57 -7.79
C PRO A 27 9.01 10.91 -8.98
N THR A 28 7.86 10.27 -8.76
CA THR A 28 7.11 9.62 -9.84
C THR A 28 6.67 10.61 -10.90
N ARG A 29 6.22 11.80 -10.53
CA ARG A 29 5.84 12.86 -11.48
C ARG A 29 6.96 13.20 -12.47
N TRP A 30 8.19 13.33 -11.98
CA TRP A 30 9.34 13.68 -12.82
C TRP A 30 9.79 12.51 -13.70
N ALA A 31 9.84 11.31 -13.13
CA ALA A 31 10.15 10.08 -13.86
C ALA A 31 9.11 9.82 -14.95
N ALA A 32 7.82 9.93 -14.65
CA ALA A 32 6.73 9.75 -15.60
C ALA A 32 6.80 10.74 -16.76
N ALA A 33 7.13 12.01 -16.50
CA ALA A 33 7.33 13.00 -17.54
C ALA A 33 8.49 12.61 -18.49
N HIS A 34 9.61 12.17 -17.93
CA HIS A 34 10.76 11.71 -18.68
C HIS A 34 10.43 10.48 -19.57
N TRP A 35 9.81 9.47 -19.00
CA TRP A 35 9.45 8.26 -19.77
C TRP A 35 8.41 8.54 -20.86
N ARG A 36 7.44 9.41 -20.57
CA ARG A 36 6.46 9.85 -21.57
C ARG A 36 7.13 10.53 -22.76
N GLU A 37 8.08 11.43 -22.55
CA GLU A 37 8.77 12.12 -23.64
C GLU A 37 9.63 11.12 -24.45
N ARG A 38 10.32 10.19 -23.81
CA ARG A 38 11.06 9.12 -24.49
C ARG A 38 10.16 8.23 -25.35
N ALA A 39 9.03 7.79 -24.81
CA ALA A 39 8.07 6.99 -25.55
C ALA A 39 7.50 7.76 -26.78
N LYS A 40 7.23 9.07 -26.63
CA LYS A 40 6.77 9.90 -27.74
C LYS A 40 7.83 10.14 -28.82
N SER A 41 9.11 10.12 -28.46
CA SER A 41 10.20 10.19 -29.45
C SER A 41 10.44 8.86 -30.18
N GLY A 42 9.64 7.82 -29.90
CA GLY A 42 9.76 6.51 -30.54
C GLY A 42 10.74 5.56 -29.84
N GLU A 43 11.26 5.94 -28.68
CA GLU A 43 12.13 5.07 -27.91
C GLU A 43 11.31 3.99 -27.16
N THR A 44 11.86 2.78 -27.12
CA THR A 44 11.30 1.72 -26.25
C THR A 44 11.63 2.03 -24.81
N VAL A 45 10.59 2.21 -23.99
CA VAL A 45 10.71 2.35 -22.55
C VAL A 45 10.37 1.01 -21.88
N ASN A 46 11.22 0.54 -20.99
CA ASN A 46 10.97 -0.57 -20.09
C ASN A 46 11.41 -0.15 -18.69
N ALA A 47 10.48 0.38 -17.92
CA ALA A 47 10.76 0.96 -16.60
C ALA A 47 9.82 0.40 -15.53
N SER A 48 10.19 0.57 -14.28
CA SER A 48 9.41 0.11 -13.14
C SER A 48 9.36 1.18 -12.04
N VAL A 49 8.17 1.44 -11.53
CA VAL A 49 7.91 2.18 -10.29
C VAL A 49 7.59 1.16 -9.21
N ILE A 50 8.27 1.25 -8.06
CA ILE A 50 8.03 0.38 -6.92
C ILE A 50 7.75 1.27 -5.71
N ASN A 51 6.48 1.42 -5.40
CA ASN A 51 6.01 2.20 -4.26
C ASN A 51 6.06 1.39 -2.96
N THR A 52 6.16 2.08 -1.82
CA THR A 52 6.20 1.42 -0.51
C THR A 52 5.01 1.87 0.34
N ALA A 53 4.01 1.00 0.46
CA ALA A 53 2.90 1.14 1.38
C ALA A 53 3.26 0.57 2.78
N SER A 54 2.31 -0.04 3.44
CA SER A 54 2.43 -0.73 4.73
C SER A 54 1.16 -1.54 4.96
N GLY A 55 1.20 -2.61 5.73
CA GLY A 55 0.00 -3.29 6.23
C GLY A 55 -0.96 -2.34 6.97
N ALA A 56 -0.47 -1.23 7.51
CA ALA A 56 -1.29 -0.18 8.12
C ALA A 56 -2.27 0.48 7.14
N MET A 57 -2.14 0.29 5.82
CA MET A 57 -3.08 0.76 4.80
C MET A 57 -4.49 0.17 4.98
N LEU A 58 -4.62 -0.98 5.64
CA LEU A 58 -5.90 -1.62 5.95
C LEU A 58 -6.52 -1.10 7.27
N GLY A 59 -5.87 -0.15 7.92
CA GLY A 59 -6.27 0.43 9.19
C GLY A 59 -5.38 -0.04 10.34
N ASN A 60 -4.79 0.92 11.07
CA ASN A 60 -4.03 0.63 12.28
C ASN A 60 -4.45 1.62 13.38
N PRO A 61 -5.02 1.15 14.50
CA PRO A 61 -5.47 2.03 15.58
C PRO A 61 -4.37 2.98 16.06
N GLY A 62 -4.69 4.27 16.15
CA GLY A 62 -3.75 5.31 16.57
C GLY A 62 -2.83 5.85 15.48
N GLN A 63 -2.96 5.38 14.23
CA GLN A 63 -2.15 5.82 13.08
C GLN A 63 -3.03 6.31 11.91
N THR A 64 -4.05 7.09 12.18
CA THR A 64 -5.03 7.53 11.17
C THR A 64 -4.37 8.24 9.98
N ASN A 65 -3.43 9.16 10.22
CA ASN A 65 -2.68 9.88 9.19
C ASN A 65 -1.75 8.94 8.38
N TYR A 66 -1.05 8.04 9.07
CA TYR A 66 -0.14 7.09 8.42
C TYR A 66 -0.92 6.05 7.60
N SER A 67 -2.00 5.50 8.15
CA SER A 67 -2.89 4.58 7.44
C SER A 67 -3.49 5.22 6.20
N ALA A 68 -3.97 6.47 6.29
CA ALA A 68 -4.49 7.22 5.17
C ALA A 68 -3.42 7.45 4.08
N ALA A 69 -2.20 7.84 4.47
CA ALA A 69 -1.10 8.03 3.54
C ALA A 69 -0.72 6.72 2.83
N LYS A 70 -0.63 5.61 3.56
CA LYS A 70 -0.23 4.31 3.01
C LYS A 70 -1.32 3.68 2.14
N ALA A 71 -2.60 3.86 2.48
CA ALA A 71 -3.71 3.50 1.60
C ALA A 71 -3.72 4.35 0.32
N GLY A 72 -3.43 5.65 0.44
CA GLY A 72 -3.28 6.55 -0.71
C GLY A 72 -2.14 6.12 -1.65
N ILE A 73 -1.01 5.63 -1.13
CA ILE A 73 0.10 5.11 -1.96
C ILE A 73 -0.34 3.85 -2.73
N ALA A 74 -1.04 2.91 -2.07
CA ALA A 74 -1.55 1.73 -2.74
C ALA A 74 -2.52 2.10 -3.87
N ALA A 75 -3.49 2.98 -3.60
CA ALA A 75 -4.45 3.46 -4.60
C ALA A 75 -3.76 4.20 -5.77
N MET A 76 -2.79 5.07 -5.47
CA MET A 76 -1.99 5.78 -6.46
C MET A 76 -1.27 4.80 -7.40
N THR A 77 -0.71 3.72 -6.86
CA THR A 77 -0.02 2.69 -7.66
C THR A 77 -0.93 2.05 -8.71
N LEU A 78 -2.20 1.81 -8.38
CA LEU A 78 -3.17 1.27 -9.33
C LEU A 78 -3.40 2.24 -10.51
N VAL A 79 -3.49 3.53 -10.22
CA VAL A 79 -3.64 4.58 -11.23
C VAL A 79 -2.37 4.68 -12.08
N GLU A 80 -1.20 4.72 -11.45
CA GLU A 80 0.09 4.75 -12.14
C GLU A 80 0.28 3.56 -13.08
N ALA A 81 -0.14 2.36 -12.69
CA ALA A 81 -0.06 1.16 -13.51
C ALA A 81 -0.86 1.31 -14.82
N VAL A 82 -2.06 1.90 -14.76
CA VAL A 82 -2.91 2.14 -15.93
C VAL A 82 -2.37 3.29 -16.77
N GLU A 83 -2.03 4.43 -16.15
CA GLU A 83 -1.64 5.64 -16.87
C GLU A 83 -0.26 5.52 -17.50
N LEU A 84 0.70 4.88 -16.82
CA LEU A 84 2.07 4.77 -17.28
C LEU A 84 2.31 3.52 -18.15
N GLY A 85 1.46 2.51 -18.06
CA GLY A 85 1.56 1.28 -18.82
C GLY A 85 1.65 1.52 -20.34
N ARG A 86 0.90 2.49 -20.87
CA ARG A 86 0.96 2.91 -22.28
C ARG A 86 2.32 3.47 -22.72
N TYR A 87 3.19 3.80 -21.78
CA TYR A 87 4.55 4.28 -22.05
C TYR A 87 5.61 3.21 -21.72
N GLY A 88 5.22 1.96 -21.48
CA GLY A 88 6.14 0.88 -21.16
C GLY A 88 6.65 0.89 -19.70
N VAL A 89 5.91 1.50 -18.77
CA VAL A 89 6.27 1.58 -17.35
C VAL A 89 5.31 0.72 -16.53
N ARG A 90 5.86 -0.18 -15.75
CA ARG A 90 5.10 -0.93 -14.73
C ARG A 90 5.10 -0.17 -13.42
N ALA A 91 4.02 -0.23 -12.67
CA ALA A 91 3.94 0.32 -11.32
C ALA A 91 3.39 -0.73 -10.35
N ASN A 92 4.14 -1.02 -9.30
CA ASN A 92 3.76 -1.95 -8.25
C ASN A 92 4.02 -1.34 -6.87
N CYS A 93 3.41 -1.92 -5.85
CA CYS A 93 3.54 -1.47 -4.48
C CYS A 93 3.88 -2.63 -3.55
N LEU A 94 4.70 -2.40 -2.54
CA LEU A 94 4.91 -3.37 -1.47
C LEU A 94 4.51 -2.80 -0.11
N ALA A 95 4.01 -3.69 0.73
CA ALA A 95 3.76 -3.47 2.16
C ALA A 95 4.71 -4.39 2.95
N PRO A 96 5.92 -3.91 3.24
CA PRO A 96 6.94 -4.75 3.87
C PRO A 96 6.68 -4.93 5.36
N LEU A 97 7.06 -6.12 5.86
CA LEU A 97 7.17 -6.41 7.27
C LEU A 97 8.64 -6.72 7.60
N ALA A 98 9.30 -5.82 8.31
CA ALA A 98 10.71 -5.98 8.65
C ALA A 98 11.08 -5.25 9.95
N ARG A 99 12.09 -5.76 10.65
CA ARG A 99 12.72 -5.10 11.78
C ARG A 99 13.54 -3.92 11.30
N THR A 100 13.15 -2.73 11.75
CA THR A 100 13.86 -1.48 11.49
C THR A 100 14.06 -0.73 12.80
N ARG A 101 14.87 0.30 12.80
CA ARG A 101 14.99 1.19 13.97
C ARG A 101 13.65 1.75 14.42
N LEU A 102 12.74 2.03 13.48
CA LEU A 102 11.40 2.55 13.80
C LEU A 102 10.50 1.48 14.40
N THR A 103 10.51 0.25 13.87
CA THR A 103 9.71 -0.85 14.41
C THR A 103 10.16 -1.24 15.81
N LEU A 104 11.48 -1.25 16.08
CA LEU A 104 12.04 -1.51 17.40
C LEU A 104 11.65 -0.45 18.44
N GLN A 105 11.44 0.79 18.03
CA GLN A 105 11.00 1.88 18.90
C GLN A 105 9.47 1.96 19.07
N THR A 106 8.71 1.13 18.36
CA THR A 106 7.25 1.13 18.41
C THR A 106 6.78 0.34 19.62
N PRO A 107 6.07 0.98 20.60
CA PRO A 107 5.59 0.28 21.78
C PRO A 107 4.72 -0.94 21.43
N GLY A 108 5.05 -2.09 22.03
CA GLY A 108 4.33 -3.36 21.82
C GLY A 108 4.66 -4.09 20.52
N VAL A 109 5.58 -3.56 19.71
CA VAL A 109 6.05 -4.20 18.47
C VAL A 109 7.52 -4.59 18.58
N GLY A 110 8.34 -3.78 19.25
CA GLY A 110 9.79 -4.00 19.33
C GLY A 110 10.16 -5.39 19.86
N ASP A 111 9.49 -5.83 20.92
CA ASP A 111 9.74 -7.13 21.55
C ASP A 111 9.32 -8.31 20.65
N LEU A 112 8.35 -8.09 19.75
CA LEU A 112 7.84 -9.12 18.83
C LEU A 112 8.74 -9.34 17.60
N VAL A 113 9.51 -8.32 17.22
CA VAL A 113 10.33 -8.34 16.00
C VAL A 113 11.83 -8.47 16.30
N GLY A 114 12.19 -8.86 17.51
CA GLY A 114 13.58 -9.10 17.90
C GLY A 114 14.31 -10.08 16.97
N PRO A 115 15.66 -10.05 16.93
CA PRO A 115 16.40 -11.08 16.22
C PRO A 115 16.23 -12.42 16.93
N PRO A 116 16.31 -13.57 16.22
CA PRO A 116 16.34 -14.86 16.87
C PRO A 116 17.52 -14.98 17.82
N ALA A 117 17.37 -15.78 18.88
CA ALA A 117 18.42 -16.00 19.86
C ALA A 117 19.50 -17.01 19.40
N ASP A 118 19.24 -17.70 18.32
CA ASP A 118 20.08 -18.74 17.73
C ASP A 118 20.29 -18.47 16.22
N GLU A 119 20.87 -19.43 15.51
CA GLU A 119 21.11 -19.34 14.05
C GLU A 119 19.86 -19.65 13.20
N SER A 120 18.67 -19.65 13.77
CA SER A 120 17.44 -19.86 13.04
C SER A 120 17.16 -18.70 12.07
N PHE A 121 16.31 -18.96 11.08
CA PHE A 121 15.95 -17.96 10.07
C PHE A 121 15.31 -16.73 10.71
N ASP A 122 15.90 -15.57 10.47
CA ASP A 122 15.40 -14.29 10.97
C ASP A 122 14.23 -13.77 10.12
N LEU A 123 13.03 -14.06 10.58
CA LEU A 123 11.78 -13.66 9.91
C LEU A 123 11.64 -12.14 9.70
N PHE A 124 12.27 -11.34 10.56
CA PHE A 124 12.15 -9.90 10.50
C PHE A 124 13.38 -9.19 9.93
N HIS A 125 14.34 -9.97 9.39
CA HIS A 125 15.50 -9.37 8.77
C HIS A 125 15.10 -8.50 7.57
N PRO A 126 15.53 -7.24 7.49
CA PRO A 126 15.11 -6.33 6.40
C PRO A 126 15.54 -6.80 5.01
N GLY A 127 16.60 -7.61 4.92
CA GLY A 127 17.05 -8.24 3.68
C GLY A 127 16.01 -9.15 3.02
N ASN A 128 15.02 -9.65 3.77
CA ASN A 128 13.96 -10.51 3.23
C ASN A 128 13.06 -9.78 2.22
N VAL A 129 13.03 -8.46 2.24
CA VAL A 129 12.24 -7.63 1.31
C VAL A 129 12.95 -7.47 -0.04
N SER A 130 14.26 -7.49 -0.05
CA SER A 130 15.08 -7.14 -1.22
C SER A 130 14.84 -8.01 -2.47
N PRO A 131 14.64 -9.35 -2.35
CA PRO A 131 14.40 -10.20 -3.54
C PRO A 131 13.14 -9.81 -4.32
N LEU A 132 12.05 -9.46 -3.63
CA LEU A 132 10.84 -9.02 -4.31
C LEU A 132 11.06 -7.67 -5.02
N VAL A 133 11.76 -6.72 -4.37
CA VAL A 133 12.08 -5.43 -5.00
C VAL A 133 12.90 -5.64 -6.27
N ALA A 134 13.94 -6.48 -6.19
CA ALA A 134 14.77 -6.81 -7.34
C ALA A 134 13.95 -7.44 -8.47
N TYR A 135 13.08 -8.41 -8.15
CA TYR A 135 12.21 -9.06 -9.13
C TYR A 135 11.24 -8.08 -9.80
N LEU A 136 10.57 -7.22 -9.04
CA LEU A 136 9.64 -6.22 -9.60
C LEU A 136 10.35 -5.18 -10.48
N ALA A 137 11.65 -5.00 -10.30
CA ALA A 137 12.48 -4.10 -11.11
C ALA A 137 12.99 -4.75 -12.41
N THR A 138 12.97 -6.07 -12.55
CA THR A 138 13.46 -6.75 -13.75
C THR A 138 12.62 -6.42 -14.98
N ALA A 139 13.26 -6.45 -16.16
CA ALA A 139 12.60 -6.18 -17.43
C ALA A 139 11.47 -7.19 -17.75
N ASP A 140 11.66 -8.44 -17.32
CA ASP A 140 10.74 -9.54 -17.60
C ASP A 140 9.62 -9.70 -16.55
N CYS A 141 9.57 -8.83 -15.55
CA CYS A 141 8.51 -8.87 -14.55
C CYS A 141 7.15 -8.58 -15.19
N PRO A 142 6.17 -9.50 -15.13
CA PRO A 142 4.86 -9.33 -15.76
C PRO A 142 3.90 -8.47 -14.92
N PHE A 143 4.25 -8.20 -13.66
CA PHE A 143 3.34 -7.53 -12.73
C PHE A 143 3.30 -6.02 -12.95
N THR A 144 2.07 -5.49 -13.00
CA THR A 144 1.77 -4.06 -12.89
C THR A 144 0.43 -3.90 -12.17
N GLY A 145 0.30 -2.91 -11.30
CA GLY A 145 -0.87 -2.70 -10.45
C GLY A 145 -0.95 -3.65 -9.25
N GLY A 146 0.09 -4.44 -8.99
CA GLY A 146 0.14 -5.32 -7.82
C GLY A 146 0.47 -4.55 -6.54
N VAL A 147 -0.24 -4.89 -5.45
CA VAL A 147 0.11 -4.48 -4.08
C VAL A 147 0.50 -5.73 -3.31
N PHE A 148 1.76 -5.83 -2.93
CA PHE A 148 2.33 -7.05 -2.37
C PHE A 148 2.62 -6.92 -0.87
N HIS A 149 2.25 -7.92 -0.10
CA HIS A 149 2.86 -8.20 1.19
C HIS A 149 4.23 -8.85 0.97
N VAL A 150 5.22 -8.47 1.77
CA VAL A 150 6.51 -9.15 1.81
C VAL A 150 7.10 -9.08 3.22
N GLY A 151 7.47 -10.22 3.76
CA GLY A 151 8.11 -10.33 5.08
C GLY A 151 8.50 -11.76 5.36
N GLY A 152 9.59 -11.95 6.10
CA GLY A 152 10.11 -13.28 6.37
C GLY A 152 10.37 -14.06 5.09
N ASN A 153 9.76 -15.21 5.00
CA ASN A 153 9.78 -16.11 3.85
C ASN A 153 8.45 -16.10 3.04
N GLU A 154 7.66 -15.04 3.20
CA GLU A 154 6.35 -14.92 2.58
C GLU A 154 6.27 -13.74 1.61
N VAL A 155 5.64 -13.97 0.47
CA VAL A 155 5.19 -12.96 -0.48
C VAL A 155 3.74 -13.24 -0.80
N GLY A 156 2.87 -12.25 -0.63
CA GLY A 156 1.44 -12.35 -0.91
C GLY A 156 0.95 -11.16 -1.73
N LEU A 157 -0.11 -11.35 -2.51
CA LEU A 157 -0.78 -10.29 -3.25
C LEU A 157 -2.04 -9.86 -2.50
N TYR A 158 -2.18 -8.56 -2.23
CA TYR A 158 -3.43 -8.02 -1.69
C TYR A 158 -4.51 -7.99 -2.78
N SER A 159 -5.69 -8.49 -2.45
CA SER A 159 -6.87 -8.39 -3.34
C SER A 159 -7.49 -7.00 -3.36
N GLY A 160 -7.03 -6.10 -2.49
CA GLY A 160 -7.56 -4.74 -2.38
C GLY A 160 -8.98 -4.68 -1.76
N TRP A 161 -9.61 -3.51 -1.87
CA TRP A 161 -11.02 -3.33 -1.54
C TRP A 161 -11.85 -3.64 -2.77
N SER A 162 -12.59 -4.75 -2.73
CA SER A 162 -13.52 -5.16 -3.76
C SER A 162 -14.95 -5.10 -3.24
N LEU A 163 -15.89 -4.78 -4.11
CA LEU A 163 -17.29 -4.93 -3.79
C LEU A 163 -17.62 -6.42 -3.72
N SER A 164 -18.16 -6.88 -2.59
CA SER A 164 -18.58 -8.28 -2.45
C SER A 164 -19.90 -8.46 -3.23
N GLU A 165 -19.89 -9.35 -4.21
CA GLU A 165 -21.10 -9.66 -5.00
C GLU A 165 -22.21 -10.28 -4.14
N GLU A 166 -21.84 -10.99 -3.07
CA GLU A 166 -22.77 -11.60 -2.13
C GLU A 166 -23.40 -10.62 -1.14
N ARG A 167 -22.82 -9.41 -1.03
CA ARG A 167 -23.21 -8.37 -0.08
C ARG A 167 -23.73 -7.13 -0.80
N ILE A 168 -24.65 -7.33 -1.73
CA ILE A 168 -25.29 -6.25 -2.49
C ILE A 168 -26.80 -6.28 -2.23
N LEU A 169 -27.34 -5.15 -1.82
CA LEU A 169 -28.79 -4.94 -1.81
C LEU A 169 -29.24 -4.28 -3.11
N THR A 170 -30.29 -4.79 -3.70
CA THR A 170 -30.91 -4.21 -4.89
C THR A 170 -32.35 -3.83 -4.60
N ALA A 171 -32.86 -2.81 -5.27
CA ALA A 171 -34.26 -2.39 -5.23
C ALA A 171 -34.72 -2.02 -6.64
N ALA A 172 -36.01 -2.06 -6.87
CA ALA A 172 -36.59 -1.63 -8.16
C ALA A 172 -36.53 -0.10 -8.40
N GLY A 173 -36.21 0.67 -7.35
CA GLY A 173 -36.10 2.11 -7.39
C GLY A 173 -35.17 2.61 -6.28
N ARG A 174 -35.39 3.85 -5.84
CA ARG A 174 -34.63 4.44 -4.74
C ARG A 174 -34.96 3.73 -3.43
N PHE A 175 -33.97 3.33 -2.66
CA PHE A 175 -34.15 2.86 -1.28
C PHE A 175 -34.79 3.96 -0.42
N SER A 176 -35.80 3.60 0.35
CA SER A 176 -36.24 4.42 1.49
C SER A 176 -35.34 4.18 2.72
N LEU A 177 -35.42 5.07 3.70
CA LEU A 177 -34.74 4.85 4.97
C LEU A 177 -35.25 3.58 5.67
N ALA A 178 -36.54 3.31 5.59
CA ALA A 178 -37.16 2.11 6.18
C ALA A 178 -36.63 0.83 5.54
N ASP A 179 -36.49 0.79 4.20
CA ASP A 179 -35.90 -0.34 3.48
C ASP A 179 -34.47 -0.61 3.95
N LEU A 180 -33.66 0.44 4.14
CA LEU A 180 -32.28 0.28 4.59
C LEU A 180 -32.17 -0.15 6.05
N VAL A 181 -33.04 0.37 6.93
CA VAL A 181 -33.08 -0.05 8.34
C VAL A 181 -33.40 -1.54 8.45
N ASP A 182 -34.32 -2.04 7.64
CA ASP A 182 -34.71 -3.45 7.63
C ASP A 182 -33.65 -4.35 6.98
N ARG A 183 -33.13 -3.97 5.81
CA ARG A 183 -32.36 -4.86 4.96
C ARG A 183 -30.84 -4.73 5.08
N ALA A 184 -30.30 -3.53 5.44
CA ALA A 184 -28.85 -3.34 5.50
C ALA A 184 -28.12 -4.23 6.53
N PRO A 185 -28.70 -4.69 7.65
CA PRO A 185 -28.05 -5.65 8.52
C PRO A 185 -27.60 -6.95 7.82
N ALA A 186 -28.27 -7.35 6.74
CA ALA A 186 -27.88 -8.53 5.96
C ALA A 186 -26.51 -8.37 5.26
N LEU A 187 -26.02 -7.15 5.08
CA LEU A 187 -24.68 -6.89 4.51
C LEU A 187 -23.53 -7.25 5.49
N LEU A 188 -23.85 -7.49 6.77
CA LEU A 188 -22.85 -7.82 7.82
C LEU A 188 -22.56 -9.33 7.90
N ASN A 189 -23.44 -10.15 7.35
CA ASN A 189 -23.34 -11.61 7.34
C ASN A 189 -22.85 -12.07 5.98
#